data_5f6abd24c4e96f137da399f867d58884
#
_entry.id   5f6abd24c4e96f137da399f867d58884
#
_cell.length_a   1.000
_cell.length_b   1.000
_cell.length_c   1.000
_cell.angle_alpha   90.00
_cell.angle_beta   90.00
_cell.angle_gamma   90.00
#
_symmetry.space_group_name_H-M   'P 1'
#
loop_
_entity.id
_entity.type
_entity.pdbx_description
1 polymer ?
#
loop_
_entity_poly.entity_id
_entity_poly.type
_entity_poly.pdbx_seq_one_letter_code
_entity_poly.pdbx_strand_id
1 'polypeptide(L)'
;MPRFGHVIGAACGEATSTRWMPVFDPAHAHPYADVAAGDATSVEAAVEAASAAAPGWAALRNSERARHLERLADALEARLDAFARAEAIDAGKPLALAREVEIPRAISNLRFFAHAATQFASESHHGEAGLNYTLRLPLGVVGCISPWNLPLYLFTWKIAPALAAGNTVVAKPSEITPATATLLGDLALEIGLPPGVLNIVHGLGADVGEPLVAH
;
A
#
# COMPACT_ATOMS: atom_id res chain seq x y z
N MET A 1 -15.30 9.75 16.91
CA MET A 1 -14.99 8.57 16.14
C MET A 1 -13.68 8.81 15.39
N PRO A 2 -12.77 7.84 15.27
CA PRO A 2 -11.58 7.99 14.44
C PRO A 2 -11.97 8.19 12.98
N ARG A 3 -11.11 8.85 12.20
CA ARG A 3 -11.30 9.09 10.77
C ARG A 3 -10.10 8.62 9.98
N PHE A 4 -10.34 7.79 8.98
CA PHE A 4 -9.36 7.27 8.05
C PHE A 4 -9.36 8.11 6.77
N GLY A 5 -8.46 9.09 6.68
CA GLY A 5 -8.29 9.92 5.49
C GLY A 5 -7.47 9.25 4.39
N HIS A 6 -7.37 9.91 3.24
CA HIS A 6 -6.44 9.51 2.20
C HIS A 6 -4.99 9.71 2.66
N VAL A 7 -4.07 9.00 2.01
CA VAL A 7 -2.63 9.28 2.07
C VAL A 7 -2.19 9.62 0.66
N ILE A 8 -1.94 10.89 0.38
CA ILE A 8 -1.59 11.39 -0.96
C ILE A 8 -0.37 12.30 -0.85
N GLY A 9 0.74 11.93 -1.47
CA GLY A 9 1.99 12.66 -1.32
C GLY A 9 2.44 12.71 0.13
N ALA A 10 2.60 13.91 0.67
CA ALA A 10 2.90 14.17 2.08
C ALA A 10 1.65 14.39 2.95
N ALA A 11 0.46 14.44 2.34
CA ALA A 11 -0.79 14.72 3.04
C ALA A 11 -1.41 13.41 3.55
N CYS A 12 -1.84 13.40 4.80
CA CYS A 12 -2.55 12.28 5.43
C CYS A 12 -3.56 12.78 6.45
N GLY A 13 -4.46 11.87 6.88
CA GLY A 13 -5.45 12.17 7.91
C GLY A 13 -6.67 12.96 7.42
N GLU A 14 -7.39 13.56 8.36
CA GLU A 14 -8.71 14.18 8.12
C GLU A 14 -8.70 15.32 7.11
N ALA A 15 -7.59 16.04 6.97
CA ALA A 15 -7.47 17.16 6.04
C ALA A 15 -7.54 16.75 4.55
N THR A 16 -7.44 15.45 4.26
CA THR A 16 -7.42 14.92 2.89
C THR A 16 -8.78 14.61 2.30
N SER A 17 -9.87 14.77 3.05
CA SER A 17 -11.23 14.56 2.56
C SER A 17 -12.23 15.49 3.22
N THR A 18 -13.25 15.88 2.43
CA THR A 18 -14.43 16.61 2.93
C THR A 18 -15.67 15.72 3.02
N ARG A 19 -15.63 14.52 2.45
CA ARG A 19 -16.74 13.55 2.41
C ARG A 19 -16.31 12.27 3.13
N TRP A 20 -17.24 11.69 3.91
CA TRP A 20 -16.96 10.56 4.79
C TRP A 20 -18.03 9.50 4.68
N MET A 21 -17.66 8.25 4.86
CA MET A 21 -18.55 7.08 4.92
C MET A 21 -18.34 6.36 6.26
N PRO A 22 -19.39 5.83 6.90
CA PRO A 22 -19.25 5.07 8.14
C PRO A 22 -18.54 3.73 7.89
N VAL A 23 -17.64 3.37 8.81
CA VAL A 23 -17.02 2.04 8.90
C VAL A 23 -17.63 1.32 10.09
N PHE A 24 -18.09 0.10 9.85
CA PHE A 24 -18.81 -0.69 10.84
C PHE A 24 -17.91 -1.72 11.50
N ASP A 25 -18.06 -1.87 12.81
CA ASP A 25 -17.57 -3.04 13.53
C ASP A 25 -18.56 -4.20 13.31
N PRO A 26 -18.18 -5.24 12.56
CA PRO A 26 -19.11 -6.32 12.24
C PRO A 26 -19.45 -7.21 13.46
N ALA A 27 -18.63 -7.21 14.51
CA ALA A 27 -18.91 -7.96 15.72
C ALA A 27 -20.04 -7.34 16.56
N HIS A 28 -20.20 -6.01 16.49
CA HIS A 28 -21.19 -5.26 17.26
C HIS A 28 -22.26 -4.58 16.39
N ALA A 29 -22.12 -4.66 15.06
CA ALA A 29 -23.06 -4.09 14.08
C ALA A 29 -23.32 -2.57 14.26
N HIS A 30 -22.31 -1.81 14.70
CA HIS A 30 -22.41 -0.35 14.83
C HIS A 30 -21.21 0.35 14.15
N PRO A 31 -21.36 1.62 13.71
CA PRO A 31 -20.25 2.39 13.20
C PRO A 31 -19.22 2.67 14.31
N TYR A 32 -17.94 2.46 14.03
CA TYR A 32 -16.86 2.74 14.96
C TYR A 32 -15.90 3.82 14.45
N ALA A 33 -15.90 4.08 13.14
CA ALA A 33 -15.02 5.05 12.49
C ALA A 33 -15.73 5.64 11.26
N ASP A 34 -15.11 6.67 10.65
CA ASP A 34 -15.43 7.15 9.32
C ASP A 34 -14.22 6.96 8.39
N VAL A 35 -14.46 6.66 7.12
CA VAL A 35 -13.43 6.61 6.07
C VAL A 35 -13.73 7.65 5.00
N ALA A 36 -12.69 8.20 4.40
CA ALA A 36 -12.81 9.18 3.32
C ALA A 36 -13.59 8.60 2.12
N ALA A 37 -14.56 9.35 1.63
CA ALA A 37 -15.35 9.05 0.43
C ALA A 37 -14.74 9.76 -0.77
N GLY A 38 -13.66 9.20 -1.32
CA GLY A 38 -12.96 9.72 -2.49
C GLY A 38 -13.77 9.58 -3.77
N ASP A 39 -13.26 10.19 -4.81
CA ASP A 39 -13.79 10.21 -6.17
C ASP A 39 -12.65 10.29 -7.22
N ALA A 40 -12.98 10.52 -8.48
CA ALA A 40 -12.01 10.63 -9.56
C ALA A 40 -10.96 11.75 -9.31
N THR A 41 -11.33 12.83 -8.63
CA THR A 41 -10.37 13.91 -8.32
C THR A 41 -9.33 13.47 -7.28
N SER A 42 -9.73 12.63 -6.33
CA SER A 42 -8.81 12.02 -5.36
C SER A 42 -7.84 11.06 -6.05
N VAL A 43 -8.31 10.31 -7.06
CA VAL A 43 -7.46 9.44 -7.88
C VAL A 43 -6.46 10.25 -8.67
N GLU A 44 -6.89 11.31 -9.34
CA GLU A 44 -6.03 12.21 -10.12
C GLU A 44 -4.90 12.78 -9.25
N ALA A 45 -5.25 13.34 -8.08
CA ALA A 45 -4.27 13.89 -7.14
C ALA A 45 -3.25 12.84 -6.68
N ALA A 46 -3.69 11.61 -6.45
CA ALA A 46 -2.81 10.51 -6.05
C ALA A 46 -1.89 10.07 -7.19
N VAL A 47 -2.39 10.01 -8.43
CA VAL A 47 -1.58 9.70 -9.62
C VAL A 47 -0.58 10.80 -9.91
N GLU A 48 -0.96 12.08 -9.79
CA GLU A 48 -0.03 13.20 -9.91
C GLU A 48 1.11 13.12 -8.88
N ALA A 49 0.78 12.87 -7.61
CA ALA A 49 1.78 12.70 -6.55
C ALA A 49 2.69 11.49 -6.81
N ALA A 50 2.13 10.37 -7.26
CA ALA A 50 2.87 9.17 -7.62
C ALA A 50 3.79 9.40 -8.82
N SER A 51 3.30 10.09 -9.85
CA SER A 51 4.05 10.43 -11.08
C SER A 51 5.24 11.34 -10.76
N ALA A 52 5.04 12.33 -9.90
CA ALA A 52 6.09 13.24 -9.46
C ALA A 52 7.21 12.50 -8.68
N ALA A 53 6.86 11.50 -7.88
CA ALA A 53 7.83 10.71 -7.09
C ALA A 53 8.53 9.60 -7.92
N ALA A 54 7.91 9.12 -9.00
CA ALA A 54 8.37 7.95 -9.75
C ALA A 54 9.81 8.05 -10.25
N PRO A 55 10.29 9.15 -10.86
CA PRO A 55 11.67 9.22 -11.34
C PRO A 55 12.70 9.06 -10.22
N GLY A 56 12.48 9.71 -9.07
CA GLY A 56 13.36 9.62 -7.92
C GLY A 56 13.40 8.22 -7.31
N TRP A 57 12.24 7.57 -7.19
CA TRP A 57 12.15 6.22 -6.67
C TRP A 57 12.75 5.17 -7.61
N ALA A 58 12.49 5.28 -8.91
CA ALA A 58 13.05 4.41 -9.94
C ALA A 58 14.58 4.50 -10.04
N ALA A 59 15.15 5.69 -9.79
CA ALA A 59 16.61 5.91 -9.82
C ALA A 59 17.35 5.26 -8.64
N LEU A 60 16.66 4.90 -7.55
CA LEU A 60 17.28 4.19 -6.43
C LEU A 60 17.71 2.78 -6.86
N ARG A 61 18.85 2.33 -6.32
CA ARG A 61 19.28 0.92 -6.46
C ARG A 61 18.27 -0.02 -5.79
N ASN A 62 18.18 -1.25 -6.27
CA ASN A 62 17.31 -2.27 -5.65
C ASN A 62 17.58 -2.41 -4.14
N SER A 63 18.85 -2.36 -3.71
CA SER A 63 19.23 -2.43 -2.30
C SER A 63 18.77 -1.23 -1.46
N GLU A 64 18.60 -0.07 -2.06
CA GLU A 64 18.10 1.13 -1.37
C GLU A 64 16.59 1.06 -1.19
N ARG A 65 15.85 0.65 -2.22
CA ARG A 65 14.42 0.36 -2.11
C ARG A 65 14.13 -0.76 -1.11
N ALA A 66 14.93 -1.82 -1.13
CA ALA A 66 14.83 -2.92 -0.16
C ALA A 66 14.93 -2.42 1.28
N ARG A 67 15.89 -1.54 1.59
CA ARG A 67 16.02 -0.95 2.95
C ARG A 67 14.78 -0.16 3.38
N HIS A 68 14.11 0.54 2.46
CA HIS A 68 12.85 1.22 2.80
C HIS A 68 11.76 0.22 3.15
N LEU A 69 11.63 -0.89 2.41
CA LEU A 69 10.65 -1.94 2.71
C LEU A 69 10.98 -2.69 4.01
N GLU A 70 12.26 -2.96 4.28
CA GLU A 70 12.71 -3.55 5.55
C GLU A 70 12.38 -2.65 6.75
N ARG A 71 12.69 -1.34 6.65
CA ARG A 71 12.31 -0.36 7.69
C ARG A 71 10.80 -0.29 7.90
N LEU A 72 10.01 -0.39 6.85
CA LEU A 72 8.55 -0.45 6.96
C LEU A 72 8.10 -1.73 7.65
N ALA A 73 8.69 -2.87 7.32
CA ALA A 73 8.43 -4.14 7.98
C ALA A 73 8.79 -4.12 9.46
N ASP A 74 9.95 -3.57 9.82
CA ASP A 74 10.41 -3.45 11.21
C ASP A 74 9.51 -2.50 12.02
N ALA A 75 9.10 -1.38 11.44
CA ALA A 75 8.18 -0.45 12.08
C ALA A 75 6.77 -1.03 12.27
N LEU A 76 6.29 -1.83 11.30
CA LEU A 76 5.04 -2.56 11.39
C LEU A 76 5.12 -3.63 12.49
N GLU A 77 6.23 -4.38 12.57
CA GLU A 77 6.45 -5.40 13.61
C GLU A 77 6.50 -4.78 15.00
N ALA A 78 7.16 -3.63 15.16
CA ALA A 78 7.18 -2.90 16.42
C ALA A 78 5.78 -2.45 16.89
N ARG A 79 4.81 -2.36 15.97
CA ARG A 79 3.41 -1.98 16.25
C ARG A 79 2.41 -3.12 16.01
N LEU A 80 2.88 -4.36 15.99
CA LEU A 80 2.09 -5.56 15.66
C LEU A 80 0.76 -5.60 16.41
N ASP A 81 0.76 -5.37 17.72
CA ASP A 81 -0.45 -5.41 18.54
C ASP A 81 -1.47 -4.32 18.16
N ALA A 82 -1.02 -3.14 17.79
CA ALA A 82 -1.90 -2.06 17.36
C ALA A 82 -2.57 -2.39 16.01
N PHE A 83 -1.78 -2.89 15.06
CA PHE A 83 -2.31 -3.33 13.77
C PHE A 83 -3.23 -4.55 13.90
N ALA A 84 -2.89 -5.53 14.74
CA ALA A 84 -3.73 -6.69 15.00
C ALA A 84 -5.10 -6.31 15.59
N ARG A 85 -5.14 -5.34 16.51
CA ARG A 85 -6.40 -4.82 17.05
C ARG A 85 -7.23 -4.09 15.99
N ALA A 86 -6.59 -3.25 15.19
CA ALA A 86 -7.27 -2.54 14.11
C ALA A 86 -7.86 -3.53 13.08
N GLU A 87 -7.09 -4.53 12.66
CA GLU A 87 -7.52 -5.59 11.75
C GLU A 87 -8.69 -6.40 12.32
N ALA A 88 -8.63 -6.74 13.62
CA ALA A 88 -9.67 -7.51 14.30
C ALA A 88 -11.00 -6.73 14.40
N ILE A 89 -10.94 -5.43 14.69
CA ILE A 89 -12.13 -4.57 14.77
C ILE A 89 -12.73 -4.38 13.38
N ASP A 90 -11.91 -4.05 12.41
CA ASP A 90 -12.31 -3.73 11.04
C ASP A 90 -12.98 -4.93 10.33
N ALA A 91 -12.40 -6.12 10.49
CA ALA A 91 -12.85 -7.32 9.80
C ALA A 91 -13.71 -8.27 10.67
N GLY A 92 -13.93 -7.96 11.96
CA GLY A 92 -14.71 -8.79 12.86
C GLY A 92 -14.12 -10.17 13.16
N LYS A 93 -12.80 -10.31 13.02
CA LYS A 93 -12.11 -11.59 13.20
C LYS A 93 -11.49 -11.72 14.59
N PRO A 94 -11.17 -12.95 15.05
CA PRO A 94 -10.50 -13.15 16.33
C PRO A 94 -9.15 -12.41 16.37
N LEU A 95 -8.89 -11.67 17.45
CA LEU A 95 -7.63 -10.93 17.64
C LEU A 95 -6.40 -11.85 17.55
N ALA A 96 -6.49 -13.09 18.04
CA ALA A 96 -5.41 -14.07 17.95
C ALA A 96 -5.05 -14.37 16.48
N LEU A 97 -6.04 -14.51 15.59
CA LEU A 97 -5.80 -14.75 14.17
C LEU A 97 -5.07 -13.56 13.51
N ALA A 98 -5.53 -12.35 13.78
CA ALA A 98 -4.87 -11.15 13.26
C ALA A 98 -3.42 -11.06 13.79
N ARG A 99 -3.21 -11.27 15.09
CA ARG A 99 -1.92 -11.13 15.77
C ARG A 99 -0.90 -12.21 15.40
N GLU A 100 -1.33 -13.48 15.29
CA GLU A 100 -0.42 -14.60 15.12
C GLU A 100 -0.21 -15.00 13.67
N VAL A 101 -1.13 -14.61 12.78
CA VAL A 101 -1.10 -15.03 11.38
C VAL A 101 -1.08 -13.85 10.41
N GLU A 102 -2.09 -12.97 10.42
CA GLU A 102 -2.29 -12.05 9.30
C GLU A 102 -1.31 -10.87 9.30
N ILE A 103 -1.08 -10.23 10.44
CA ILE A 103 -0.09 -9.14 10.54
C ILE A 103 1.33 -9.68 10.33
N PRO A 104 1.76 -10.82 10.94
CA PRO A 104 3.04 -11.44 10.60
C PRO A 104 3.20 -11.78 9.12
N ARG A 105 2.13 -12.20 8.44
CA ARG A 105 2.15 -12.43 6.98
C ARG A 105 2.35 -11.15 6.19
N ALA A 106 1.73 -10.05 6.59
CA ALA A 106 1.94 -8.75 5.97
C ALA A 106 3.39 -8.27 6.12
N ILE A 107 3.99 -8.44 7.30
CA ILE A 107 5.41 -8.16 7.57
C ILE A 107 6.30 -9.03 6.68
N SER A 108 6.01 -10.33 6.61
CA SER A 108 6.74 -11.29 5.78
C SER A 108 6.70 -10.92 4.30
N ASN A 109 5.57 -10.40 3.78
CA ASN A 109 5.48 -9.93 2.40
C ASN A 109 6.46 -8.79 2.12
N LEU A 110 6.51 -7.78 3.00
CA LEU A 110 7.43 -6.65 2.84
C LEU A 110 8.88 -7.12 2.80
N ARG A 111 9.28 -7.99 3.74
CA ARG A 111 10.63 -8.55 3.80
C ARG A 111 10.95 -9.44 2.60
N PHE A 112 10.01 -10.31 2.21
CA PHE A 112 10.20 -11.20 1.07
C PHE A 112 10.49 -10.41 -0.22
N PHE A 113 9.66 -9.41 -0.55
CA PHE A 113 9.86 -8.64 -1.77
C PHE A 113 11.06 -7.69 -1.71
N ALA A 114 11.42 -7.19 -0.52
CA ALA A 114 12.67 -6.47 -0.32
C ALA A 114 13.87 -7.32 -0.74
N HIS A 115 13.95 -8.56 -0.26
CA HIS A 115 15.04 -9.46 -0.60
C HIS A 115 14.97 -9.96 -2.05
N ALA A 116 13.79 -10.36 -2.53
CA ALA A 116 13.60 -10.87 -3.89
C ALA A 116 14.05 -9.86 -4.96
N ALA A 117 13.77 -8.57 -4.77
CA ALA A 117 14.15 -7.53 -5.71
C ALA A 117 15.67 -7.36 -5.84
N THR A 118 16.46 -7.68 -4.81
CA THR A 118 17.92 -7.58 -4.85
C THR A 118 18.59 -8.78 -5.53
N GLN A 119 17.86 -9.88 -5.69
CA GLN A 119 18.37 -11.14 -6.23
C GLN A 119 17.73 -11.51 -7.57
N PHE A 120 16.86 -10.67 -8.10
CA PHE A 120 16.17 -10.95 -9.35
C PHE A 120 17.12 -10.89 -10.52
N ALA A 121 17.40 -12.04 -11.14
CA ALA A 121 18.32 -12.16 -12.28
C ALA A 121 17.62 -11.80 -13.59
N SER A 122 18.36 -11.14 -14.49
CA SER A 122 17.95 -10.95 -15.88
C SER A 122 18.65 -11.96 -16.77
N GLU A 123 17.96 -12.42 -17.80
CA GLU A 123 18.50 -13.37 -18.75
C GLU A 123 19.46 -12.68 -19.73
N SER A 124 20.55 -13.36 -20.06
CA SER A 124 21.44 -12.95 -21.12
C SER A 124 21.97 -14.18 -21.87
N HIS A 125 22.16 -14.06 -23.17
CA HIS A 125 22.75 -15.11 -23.97
C HIS A 125 23.63 -14.54 -25.09
N HIS A 126 24.71 -15.25 -25.44
CA HIS A 126 25.59 -14.93 -26.54
C HIS A 126 25.13 -15.69 -27.79
N GLY A 127 25.02 -14.99 -28.92
CA GLY A 127 24.75 -15.57 -30.23
C GLY A 127 25.79 -15.09 -31.24
N GLU A 128 25.73 -15.60 -32.47
CA GLU A 128 26.67 -15.22 -33.56
C GLU A 128 26.62 -13.72 -33.87
N ALA A 129 25.44 -13.08 -33.68
CA ALA A 129 25.20 -11.65 -33.92
C ALA A 129 25.60 -10.73 -32.74
N GLY A 130 26.01 -11.31 -31.59
CA GLY A 130 26.41 -10.55 -30.39
C GLY A 130 25.73 -11.00 -29.10
N LEU A 131 25.80 -10.13 -28.10
CA LEU A 131 25.20 -10.34 -26.78
C LEU A 131 23.75 -9.84 -26.74
N ASN A 132 22.84 -10.71 -26.36
CA ASN A 132 21.44 -10.37 -26.07
C ASN A 132 21.23 -10.38 -24.55
N TYR A 133 20.54 -9.38 -24.02
CA TYR A 133 20.16 -9.34 -22.60
C TYR A 133 18.77 -8.73 -22.42
N THR A 134 18.11 -9.14 -21.33
CA THR A 134 16.82 -8.58 -20.93
C THR A 134 17.04 -7.45 -19.94
N LEU A 135 16.55 -6.25 -20.26
CA LEU A 135 16.50 -5.12 -19.35
C LEU A 135 15.07 -4.97 -18.81
N ARG A 136 14.91 -5.04 -17.49
CA ARG A 136 13.63 -4.84 -16.80
C ARG A 136 13.61 -3.46 -16.17
N LEU A 137 12.64 -2.66 -16.56
CA LEU A 137 12.45 -1.29 -16.06
C LEU A 137 11.14 -1.18 -15.28
N PRO A 138 11.04 -0.27 -14.30
CA PRO A 138 9.78 0.09 -13.67
C PRO A 138 8.75 0.55 -14.70
N LEU A 139 7.48 0.24 -14.49
CA LEU A 139 6.36 0.74 -15.30
C LEU A 139 6.08 2.23 -15.03
N GLY A 140 6.42 2.72 -13.84
CA GLY A 140 6.11 4.05 -13.36
C GLY A 140 5.11 4.02 -12.23
N VAL A 141 3.88 4.46 -12.46
CA VAL A 141 2.78 4.41 -11.49
C VAL A 141 2.00 3.12 -11.64
N VAL A 142 1.71 2.43 -10.54
CA VAL A 142 0.94 1.18 -10.50
C VAL A 142 -0.28 1.33 -9.61
N GLY A 143 -1.46 1.03 -10.16
CA GLY A 143 -2.71 0.92 -9.40
C GLY A 143 -2.80 -0.43 -8.66
N CYS A 144 -3.14 -0.41 -7.37
CA CYS A 144 -3.32 -1.61 -6.55
C CYS A 144 -4.69 -1.59 -5.88
N ILE A 145 -5.56 -2.56 -6.18
CA ILE A 145 -6.87 -2.69 -5.54
C ILE A 145 -6.87 -3.96 -4.70
N SER A 146 -7.20 -3.85 -3.40
CA SER A 146 -7.21 -5.00 -2.47
C SER A 146 -8.58 -5.22 -1.85
N PRO A 147 -8.96 -6.49 -1.59
CA PRO A 147 -10.24 -6.86 -1.00
C PRO A 147 -10.22 -6.74 0.53
N TRP A 148 -11.38 -7.01 1.14
CA TRP A 148 -11.64 -6.90 2.57
C TRP A 148 -11.32 -8.14 3.41
N ASN A 149 -11.21 -9.31 2.81
CA ASN A 149 -11.17 -10.58 3.55
C ASN A 149 -9.85 -10.84 4.30
N LEU A 150 -8.74 -10.32 3.80
CA LEU A 150 -7.41 -10.35 4.43
C LEU A 150 -6.76 -8.96 4.22
N PRO A 151 -7.25 -7.92 4.93
CA PRO A 151 -7.00 -6.53 4.58
C PRO A 151 -5.52 -6.20 4.38
N LEU A 152 -4.73 -6.18 5.44
CA LEU A 152 -3.33 -5.79 5.37
C LEU A 152 -2.47 -6.82 4.63
N TYR A 153 -2.77 -8.11 4.79
CA TYR A 153 -2.03 -9.18 4.12
C TYR A 153 -2.09 -9.05 2.59
N LEU A 154 -3.30 -8.93 2.02
CA LEU A 154 -3.46 -8.79 0.57
C LEU A 154 -3.08 -7.41 0.06
N PHE A 155 -3.18 -6.39 0.89
CA PHE A 155 -2.68 -5.05 0.58
C PHE A 155 -1.15 -5.07 0.38
N THR A 156 -0.41 -5.61 1.35
CA THR A 156 1.06 -5.72 1.25
C THR A 156 1.52 -6.64 0.13
N TRP A 157 0.75 -7.68 -0.19
CA TRP A 157 1.02 -8.58 -1.32
C TRP A 157 1.04 -7.87 -2.67
N LYS A 158 0.32 -6.75 -2.80
CA LYS A 158 0.27 -5.95 -4.02
C LYS A 158 1.28 -4.80 -4.02
N ILE A 159 1.34 -4.05 -2.93
CA ILE A 159 2.19 -2.85 -2.88
C ILE A 159 3.68 -3.21 -2.78
N ALA A 160 4.05 -4.25 -2.03
CA ALA A 160 5.45 -4.57 -1.78
C ALA A 160 6.22 -4.95 -3.06
N PRO A 161 5.74 -5.85 -3.95
CA PRO A 161 6.42 -6.13 -5.22
C PRO A 161 6.48 -4.93 -6.15
N ALA A 162 5.42 -4.10 -6.19
CA ALA A 162 5.39 -2.90 -7.02
C ALA A 162 6.47 -1.90 -6.59
N LEU A 163 6.55 -1.59 -5.29
CA LEU A 163 7.56 -0.70 -4.72
C LEU A 163 8.98 -1.27 -4.87
N ALA A 164 9.17 -2.56 -4.60
CA ALA A 164 10.47 -3.23 -4.73
C ALA A 164 11.00 -3.17 -6.17
N ALA A 165 10.11 -3.31 -7.16
CA ALA A 165 10.45 -3.20 -8.59
C ALA A 165 10.74 -1.77 -9.07
N GLY A 166 10.58 -0.76 -8.20
CA GLY A 166 10.88 0.65 -8.51
C GLY A 166 9.69 1.46 -9.02
N ASN A 167 8.47 0.91 -8.90
CA ASN A 167 7.25 1.66 -9.22
C ASN A 167 6.78 2.45 -8.01
N THR A 168 6.06 3.54 -8.24
CA THR A 168 5.22 4.20 -7.25
C THR A 168 3.81 3.62 -7.30
N VAL A 169 3.06 3.76 -6.21
CA VAL A 169 1.80 3.05 -6.03
C VAL A 169 0.67 4.02 -5.69
N VAL A 170 -0.47 3.83 -6.35
CA VAL A 170 -1.78 4.32 -5.92
C VAL A 170 -2.61 3.13 -5.51
N ALA A 171 -2.88 2.99 -4.23
CA ALA A 171 -3.57 1.83 -3.66
C ALA A 171 -4.98 2.19 -3.21
N LYS A 172 -5.95 1.35 -3.59
CA LYS A 172 -7.32 1.40 -3.09
C LYS A 172 -7.60 0.15 -2.25
N PRO A 173 -7.54 0.24 -0.91
CA PRO A 173 -8.07 -0.82 -0.04
C PRO A 173 -9.59 -0.88 -0.14
N SER A 174 -10.18 -1.96 0.37
CA SER A 174 -11.65 -2.00 0.52
C SER A 174 -12.13 -0.94 1.51
N GLU A 175 -13.23 -0.29 1.16
CA GLU A 175 -13.92 0.66 2.03
C GLU A 175 -14.53 0.02 3.28
N ILE A 176 -14.68 -1.30 3.28
CA ILE A 176 -15.20 -2.07 4.41
C ILE A 176 -14.14 -2.22 5.51
N THR A 177 -12.85 -2.32 5.12
CA THR A 177 -11.73 -2.55 6.03
C THR A 177 -10.57 -1.60 5.74
N PRO A 178 -10.72 -0.29 5.99
CA PRO A 178 -9.73 0.72 5.62
C PRO A 178 -8.60 0.91 6.64
N ALA A 179 -8.80 0.49 7.90
CA ALA A 179 -7.98 0.90 9.02
C ALA A 179 -6.50 0.56 8.86
N THR A 180 -6.19 -0.70 8.62
CA THR A 180 -4.80 -1.16 8.60
C THR A 180 -4.02 -0.65 7.38
N ALA A 181 -4.68 -0.44 6.25
CA ALA A 181 -4.05 0.19 5.09
C ALA A 181 -3.70 1.66 5.37
N THR A 182 -4.63 2.43 5.98
CA THR A 182 -4.38 3.83 6.37
C THR A 182 -3.22 3.92 7.36
N LEU A 183 -3.24 3.12 8.43
CA LEU A 183 -2.18 3.07 9.42
C LEU A 183 -0.80 2.73 8.80
N LEU A 184 -0.77 1.86 7.78
CA LEU A 184 0.46 1.54 7.07
C LEU A 184 0.96 2.72 6.23
N GLY A 185 0.05 3.47 5.61
CA GLY A 185 0.40 4.68 4.86
C GLY A 185 0.98 5.76 5.76
N ASP A 186 0.34 6.03 6.90
CA ASP A 186 0.85 6.97 7.91
C ASP A 186 2.23 6.53 8.44
N LEU A 187 2.38 5.23 8.73
CA LEU A 187 3.64 4.64 9.16
C LEU A 187 4.74 4.78 8.11
N ALA A 188 4.40 4.60 6.83
CA ALA A 188 5.34 4.75 5.72
C ALA A 188 5.91 6.19 5.65
N LEU A 189 5.06 7.20 5.82
CA LEU A 189 5.50 8.60 5.89
C LEU A 189 6.36 8.86 7.14
N GLU A 190 5.95 8.34 8.29
CA GLU A 190 6.67 8.50 9.57
C GLU A 190 8.10 7.96 9.51
N ILE A 191 8.31 6.80 8.88
CA ILE A 191 9.64 6.21 8.72
C ILE A 191 10.47 6.86 7.60
N GLY A 192 9.92 7.83 6.89
CA GLY A 192 10.60 8.56 5.82
C GLY A 192 10.62 7.82 4.48
N LEU A 193 9.57 7.06 4.15
CA LEU A 193 9.33 6.69 2.77
C LEU A 193 9.05 7.99 1.97
N PRO A 194 9.71 8.22 0.81
CA PRO A 194 9.52 9.48 0.11
C PRO A 194 8.04 9.75 -0.21
N PRO A 195 7.53 10.96 0.03
CA PRO A 195 6.14 11.31 -0.28
C PRO A 195 5.80 11.01 -1.74
N GLY A 196 4.60 10.46 -1.98
CA GLY A 196 4.14 10.07 -3.31
C GLY A 196 4.58 8.67 -3.77
N VAL A 197 5.52 8.01 -3.08
CA VAL A 197 5.93 6.63 -3.42
C VAL A 197 4.81 5.63 -3.12
N LEU A 198 4.10 5.81 -2.00
CA LEU A 198 2.89 5.06 -1.65
C LEU A 198 1.75 6.05 -1.40
N ASN A 199 0.69 5.96 -2.19
CA ASN A 199 -0.53 6.74 -2.02
C ASN A 199 -1.70 5.79 -1.76
N ILE A 200 -2.62 6.19 -0.87
CA ILE A 200 -3.79 5.39 -0.50
C ILE A 200 -5.04 6.25 -0.69
N VAL A 201 -5.93 5.79 -1.56
CA VAL A 201 -7.20 6.47 -1.84
C VAL A 201 -8.34 5.57 -1.41
N HIS A 202 -9.18 6.08 -0.53
CA HIS A 202 -10.38 5.42 -0.04
C HIS A 202 -11.60 5.83 -0.86
N GLY A 203 -12.61 4.96 -0.90
CA GLY A 203 -13.87 5.22 -1.57
C GLY A 203 -14.46 3.94 -2.15
N LEU A 204 -15.67 4.06 -2.69
CA LEU A 204 -16.37 2.95 -3.32
C LEU A 204 -15.68 2.48 -4.61
N GLY A 205 -15.96 1.24 -5.01
CA GLY A 205 -15.41 0.66 -6.24
C GLY A 205 -15.74 1.48 -7.47
N ALA A 206 -16.99 1.97 -7.60
CA ALA A 206 -17.43 2.80 -8.72
C ALA A 206 -16.82 4.21 -8.71
N ASP A 207 -16.60 4.80 -7.52
CA ASP A 207 -16.18 6.20 -7.40
C ASP A 207 -14.65 6.36 -7.48
N VAL A 208 -13.88 5.35 -7.05
CA VAL A 208 -12.40 5.37 -6.98
C VAL A 208 -11.79 4.22 -7.77
N GLY A 209 -12.37 3.02 -7.70
CA GLY A 209 -11.83 1.84 -8.36
C GLY A 209 -11.90 1.95 -9.89
N GLU A 210 -13.05 2.30 -10.44
CA GLU A 210 -13.22 2.50 -11.89
C GLU A 210 -12.33 3.63 -12.44
N PRO A 211 -12.30 4.84 -11.85
CA PRO A 211 -11.36 5.87 -12.28
C PRO A 211 -9.89 5.43 -12.21
N LEU A 212 -9.50 4.67 -11.18
CA LEU A 212 -8.13 4.18 -11.06
C LEU A 212 -7.78 3.17 -12.16
N VAL A 213 -8.71 2.31 -12.57
CA VAL A 213 -8.51 1.33 -13.65
C VAL A 213 -8.52 1.98 -15.02
N ALA A 214 -9.32 3.03 -15.18
CA ALA A 214 -9.46 3.76 -16.46
C ALA A 214 -8.36 4.80 -16.69
N HIS A 215 -7.61 5.16 -15.63
CA HIS A 215 -6.53 6.15 -15.70
C HIS A 215 -5.35 5.62 -16.52
#